data_ed3d7f05480a93af6faf425198b717e6
#
_entry.id   ed3d7f05480a93af6faf425198b717e6
#
_cell.length_a   1.000
_cell.length_b   1.000
_cell.length_c   1.000
_cell.angle_alpha   90.00
_cell.angle_beta   90.00
_cell.angle_gamma   90.00
#
_symmetry.space_group_name_H-M   'P 1'
#
loop_
_entity.id
_entity.type
_entity.pdbx_description
1 polymer ?
#
loop_
_entity_poly.entity_id
_entity_poly.type
_entity_poly.pdbx_seq_one_letter_code
_entity_poly.pdbx_strand_id
1 'polypeptide(L)'
;VAGLKIAGVPDLVAGEPLPESASLADLNNQARELNGLWEKAEELPDVFLLHNHRTARALRPGLFPIVVCGHSHRSAVEQVEGTVYINAGTTGAAGIRGFQTNEPLPYSLALLYFQEIDGELVLQAVDSVFITGLGTSFSLQRTFIEHSRNRGVNVENIR
;
A
#
# COMPACT_ATOMS: atom_id res chain seq x y z
N VAL A 1 9.98 -12.14 -4.57
CA VAL A 1 9.91 -12.99 -3.39
C VAL A 1 8.74 -13.93 -3.58
N ALA A 2 8.96 -15.26 -3.47
CA ALA A 2 7.91 -16.28 -3.66
C ALA A 2 7.08 -16.12 -4.95
N GLY A 3 7.72 -15.70 -6.06
CA GLY A 3 7.06 -15.46 -7.34
C GLY A 3 6.52 -14.03 -7.53
N LEU A 4 6.42 -13.22 -6.47
CA LEU A 4 5.99 -11.82 -6.58
C LEU A 4 7.12 -10.92 -7.11
N LYS A 5 6.78 -10.06 -8.06
CA LYS A 5 7.60 -8.97 -8.55
C LYS A 5 7.35 -7.74 -7.70
N ILE A 6 8.38 -7.28 -7.02
CA ILE A 6 8.29 -6.13 -6.13
C ILE A 6 9.24 -5.05 -6.65
N ALA A 7 8.71 -3.85 -6.85
CA ALA A 7 9.50 -2.67 -7.17
C ALA A 7 9.19 -1.55 -6.16
N GLY A 8 10.07 -0.58 -6.10
CA GLY A 8 9.84 0.56 -5.21
C GLY A 8 10.80 1.71 -5.48
N VAL A 9 10.50 2.83 -4.86
CA VAL A 9 11.32 4.05 -4.94
C VAL A 9 11.64 4.57 -3.54
N PRO A 10 12.83 5.17 -3.34
CA PRO A 10 13.17 5.80 -2.09
C PRO A 10 12.28 7.02 -1.81
N ASP A 11 12.25 7.44 -0.55
CA ASP A 11 11.67 8.74 -0.19
C ASP A 11 12.47 9.87 -0.87
N LEU A 12 11.79 10.92 -1.30
CA LEU A 12 12.41 12.11 -1.90
C LEU A 12 13.44 12.78 -0.98
N VAL A 13 13.23 12.68 0.32
CA VAL A 13 14.12 13.25 1.36
C VAL A 13 15.02 12.21 2.01
N ALA A 14 15.13 11.02 1.44
CA ALA A 14 16.00 9.98 1.97
C ALA A 14 17.48 10.42 1.91
N GLY A 15 18.16 10.32 3.04
CA GLY A 15 19.58 10.69 3.15
C GLY A 15 19.86 12.15 3.50
N GLU A 16 18.85 13.00 3.60
CA GLU A 16 19.03 14.36 4.12
C GLU A 16 19.30 14.35 5.64
N PRO A 17 20.32 15.07 6.12
CA PRO A 17 20.68 15.08 7.55
C PRO A 17 19.57 15.62 8.46
N LEU A 18 18.79 16.58 7.95
CA LEU A 18 17.60 17.15 8.58
C LEU A 18 16.51 17.24 7.51
N PRO A 19 15.79 16.16 7.25
CA PRO A 19 14.85 16.13 6.14
C PRO A 19 13.71 17.12 6.40
N GLU A 20 13.63 18.15 5.58
CA GLU A 20 12.42 18.92 5.43
C GLU A 20 11.36 18.04 4.78
N SER A 21 10.10 18.24 5.15
CA SER A 21 9.02 17.52 4.49
C SER A 21 8.97 17.93 3.02
N ALA A 22 8.98 16.97 2.10
CA ALA A 22 8.80 17.24 0.68
C ALA A 22 7.53 18.05 0.45
N SER A 23 7.58 19.05 -0.41
CA SER A 23 6.40 19.85 -0.74
C SER A 23 5.36 19.02 -1.48
N LEU A 24 4.09 19.44 -1.43
CA LEU A 24 3.03 18.77 -2.18
C LEU A 24 3.32 18.79 -3.69
N ALA A 25 3.98 19.84 -4.20
CA ALA A 25 4.38 19.94 -5.59
C ALA A 25 5.41 18.87 -5.95
N ASP A 26 6.42 18.65 -5.10
CA ASP A 26 7.45 17.63 -5.34
C ASP A 26 6.85 16.21 -5.31
N LEU A 27 5.95 15.94 -4.36
CA LEU A 27 5.25 14.66 -4.27
C LEU A 27 4.40 14.38 -5.52
N ASN A 28 3.70 15.39 -6.04
CA ASN A 28 2.92 15.27 -7.26
C ASN A 28 3.80 15.14 -8.51
N ASN A 29 4.97 15.79 -8.52
CA ASN A 29 5.96 15.65 -9.59
C ASN A 29 6.50 14.22 -9.62
N GLN A 30 6.90 13.69 -8.46
CA GLN A 30 7.35 12.30 -8.34
C GLN A 30 6.28 11.32 -8.86
N ALA A 31 5.02 11.52 -8.49
CA ALA A 31 3.93 10.66 -8.98
C ALA A 31 3.76 10.73 -10.50
N ARG A 32 3.89 11.93 -11.10
CA ARG A 32 3.81 12.10 -12.57
C ARG A 32 4.97 11.43 -13.29
N GLU A 33 6.18 11.54 -12.77
CA GLU A 33 7.37 10.87 -13.33
C GLU A 33 7.23 9.34 -13.25
N LEU A 34 6.78 8.82 -12.10
CA LEU A 34 6.52 7.40 -11.91
C LEU A 34 5.43 6.89 -12.86
N ASN A 35 4.32 7.60 -13.01
CA ASN A 35 3.28 7.25 -13.98
C ASN A 35 3.85 7.17 -15.39
N GLY A 36 4.60 8.21 -15.84
CA GLY A 36 5.18 8.25 -17.17
C GLY A 36 6.25 7.20 -17.44
N LEU A 37 6.98 6.78 -16.40
CA LEU A 37 7.99 5.72 -16.47
C LEU A 37 7.30 4.35 -16.62
N TRP A 38 6.39 4.04 -15.71
CA TRP A 38 5.79 2.72 -15.62
C TRP A 38 4.71 2.46 -16.68
N GLU A 39 4.07 3.49 -17.24
CA GLU A 39 3.17 3.35 -18.40
C GLU A 39 3.88 2.81 -19.65
N LYS A 40 5.19 2.97 -19.74
CA LYS A 40 6.01 2.51 -20.87
C LYS A 40 6.77 1.21 -20.57
N ALA A 41 6.66 0.71 -19.34
CA ALA A 41 7.33 -0.52 -18.95
C ALA A 41 6.67 -1.73 -19.63
N GLU A 42 7.49 -2.66 -20.11
CA GLU A 42 6.99 -3.91 -20.69
C GLU A 42 6.35 -4.81 -19.64
N GLU A 43 6.74 -4.65 -18.40
CA GLU A 43 6.26 -5.46 -17.28
C GLU A 43 6.08 -4.59 -16.03
N LEU A 44 4.95 -4.78 -15.36
CA LEU A 44 4.62 -4.08 -14.13
C LEU A 44 4.90 -4.97 -12.91
N PRO A 45 5.26 -4.37 -11.75
CA PRO A 45 5.37 -5.11 -10.51
C PRO A 45 4.00 -5.47 -9.96
N ASP A 46 3.92 -6.61 -9.26
CA ASP A 46 2.73 -7.01 -8.50
C ASP A 46 2.51 -6.10 -7.29
N VAL A 47 3.63 -5.66 -6.68
CA VAL A 47 3.62 -4.76 -5.53
C VAL A 47 4.58 -3.61 -5.76
N PHE A 48 4.06 -2.39 -5.65
CA PHE A 48 4.86 -1.18 -5.74
C PHE A 48 5.01 -0.52 -4.36
N LEU A 49 6.25 -0.24 -3.96
CA LEU A 49 6.59 0.30 -2.65
C LEU A 49 7.04 1.75 -2.76
N LEU A 50 6.49 2.62 -1.93
CA LEU A 50 6.98 3.99 -1.76
C LEU A 50 6.68 4.51 -0.35
N HIS A 51 7.45 5.51 0.12
CA HIS A 51 7.28 5.98 1.48
C HIS A 51 6.03 6.85 1.65
N ASN A 52 5.84 7.87 0.81
CA ASN A 52 4.85 8.90 1.06
C ASN A 52 3.47 8.54 0.51
N HIS A 53 2.47 8.41 1.39
CA HIS A 53 1.09 8.09 1.02
C HIS A 53 0.43 9.12 0.07
N ARG A 54 0.90 10.39 0.06
CA ARG A 54 0.38 11.41 -0.86
C ARG A 54 0.85 11.16 -2.29
N THR A 55 2.13 10.78 -2.47
CA THR A 55 2.62 10.31 -3.78
C THR A 55 1.87 9.07 -4.22
N ALA A 56 1.65 8.09 -3.30
CA ALA A 56 0.87 6.89 -3.60
C ALA A 56 -0.52 7.23 -4.16
N ARG A 57 -1.21 8.18 -3.55
CA ARG A 57 -2.55 8.62 -3.97
C ARG A 57 -2.58 9.42 -5.27
N ALA A 58 -1.45 10.00 -5.67
CA ALA A 58 -1.30 10.73 -6.93
C ALA A 58 -0.86 9.82 -8.10
N LEU A 59 -0.53 8.54 -7.83
CA LEU A 59 -0.33 7.56 -8.89
C LEU A 59 -1.65 7.30 -9.61
N ARG A 60 -1.56 6.99 -10.90
CA ARG A 60 -2.75 6.63 -11.69
C ARG A 60 -3.36 5.34 -11.15
N PRO A 61 -4.65 5.34 -10.76
CA PRO A 61 -5.34 4.12 -10.35
C PRO A 61 -5.31 3.08 -11.47
N GLY A 62 -5.18 1.80 -11.10
CA GLY A 62 -5.09 0.69 -12.05
C GLY A 62 -3.69 0.49 -12.67
N LEU A 63 -2.74 1.41 -12.48
CA LEU A 63 -1.37 1.24 -12.99
C LEU A 63 -0.63 0.12 -12.23
N PHE A 64 -0.77 0.10 -10.91
CA PHE A 64 -0.21 -0.95 -10.07
C PHE A 64 -1.34 -1.69 -9.36
N PRO A 65 -1.34 -3.03 -9.34
CA PRO A 65 -2.38 -3.78 -8.61
C PRO A 65 -2.33 -3.53 -7.11
N ILE A 66 -1.12 -3.40 -6.54
CA ILE A 66 -0.92 -3.17 -5.12
C ILE A 66 0.11 -2.06 -4.91
N VAL A 67 -0.26 -1.05 -4.12
CA VAL A 67 0.64 0.04 -3.70
C VAL A 67 0.75 0.02 -2.18
N VAL A 68 1.96 -0.19 -1.66
CA VAL A 68 2.24 -0.15 -0.22
C VAL A 68 2.99 1.12 0.12
N CYS A 69 2.51 1.84 1.12
CA CYS A 69 3.08 3.11 1.55
C CYS A 69 3.08 3.25 3.09
N GLY A 70 3.59 4.37 3.56
CA GLY A 70 3.68 4.72 4.98
C GLY A 70 3.49 6.21 5.24
N HIS A 71 4.42 6.83 5.96
CA HIS A 71 4.53 8.24 6.29
C HIS A 71 3.46 8.81 7.24
N SER A 72 2.18 8.49 7.04
CA SER A 72 1.10 9.04 7.88
C SER A 72 1.03 8.43 9.27
N HIS A 73 1.74 7.33 9.51
CA HIS A 73 1.67 6.53 10.75
C HIS A 73 0.27 5.99 11.07
N ARG A 74 -0.63 5.97 10.09
CA ARG A 74 -2.00 5.47 10.22
C ARG A 74 -2.20 4.29 9.28
N SER A 75 -2.56 3.14 9.84
CA SER A 75 -2.89 1.97 9.04
C SER A 75 -4.19 2.19 8.26
N ALA A 76 -4.17 1.85 6.98
CA ALA A 76 -5.35 1.92 6.10
C ALA A 76 -5.20 0.94 4.95
N VAL A 77 -6.32 0.33 4.55
CA VAL A 77 -6.43 -0.49 3.33
C VAL A 77 -7.62 0.03 2.54
N GLU A 78 -7.38 0.43 1.31
CA GLU A 78 -8.41 0.98 0.43
C GLU A 78 -8.26 0.43 -0.97
N GLN A 79 -9.36 0.18 -1.64
CA GLN A 79 -9.41 -0.28 -3.02
C GLN A 79 -10.04 0.79 -3.91
N VAL A 80 -9.31 1.25 -4.91
CA VAL A 80 -9.75 2.31 -5.82
C VAL A 80 -9.38 1.92 -7.25
N GLU A 81 -10.37 1.78 -8.13
CA GLU A 81 -10.19 1.59 -9.58
C GLU A 81 -9.14 0.54 -9.97
N GLY A 82 -9.15 -0.62 -9.29
CA GLY A 82 -8.25 -1.74 -9.57
C GLY A 82 -6.90 -1.69 -8.85
N THR A 83 -6.63 -0.66 -8.05
CA THR A 83 -5.45 -0.58 -7.18
C THR A 83 -5.84 -0.78 -5.72
N VAL A 84 -5.12 -1.64 -5.01
CA VAL A 84 -5.21 -1.78 -3.55
C VAL A 84 -4.11 -0.94 -2.91
N TYR A 85 -4.49 0.12 -2.21
CA TYR A 85 -3.58 0.98 -1.44
C TYR A 85 -3.49 0.48 -0.01
N ILE A 86 -2.29 0.18 0.46
CA ILE A 86 -2.03 -0.33 1.80
C ILE A 86 -1.06 0.61 2.50
N ASN A 87 -1.52 1.31 3.54
CA ASN A 87 -0.65 2.01 4.47
C ASN A 87 -0.49 1.12 5.70
N ALA A 88 0.71 0.60 5.93
CA ALA A 88 0.98 -0.32 7.02
C ALA A 88 1.00 0.37 8.41
N GLY A 89 0.94 1.70 8.44
CA GLY A 89 1.01 2.47 9.67
C GLY A 89 2.44 2.64 10.17
N THR A 90 2.72 2.22 11.39
CA THR A 90 4.04 2.39 11.99
C THR A 90 4.43 1.24 12.94
N THR A 91 5.61 0.70 12.77
CA THR A 91 6.22 -0.25 13.72
C THR A 91 7.06 0.46 14.78
N GLY A 92 7.31 1.77 14.63
CA GLY A 92 8.13 2.61 15.52
C GLY A 92 7.35 3.64 16.33
N ALA A 93 6.01 3.49 16.48
CA ALA A 93 5.15 4.41 17.25
C ALA A 93 5.40 5.91 16.95
N ALA A 94 5.65 6.26 15.69
CA ALA A 94 5.99 7.60 15.22
C ALA A 94 7.34 8.18 15.75
N GLY A 95 8.22 7.34 16.29
CA GLY A 95 9.53 7.75 16.78
C GLY A 95 9.42 8.86 17.84
N ILE A 96 10.28 9.89 17.75
CA ILE A 96 10.33 11.03 18.71
C ILE A 96 8.98 11.78 18.77
N ARG A 97 8.22 11.82 17.67
CA ARG A 97 6.88 12.45 17.65
C ARG A 97 5.86 11.72 18.53
N GLY A 98 6.03 10.42 18.77
CA GLY A 98 5.20 9.65 19.68
C GLY A 98 5.28 10.12 21.13
N PHE A 99 6.40 10.75 21.53
CA PHE A 99 6.54 11.33 22.87
C PHE A 99 5.81 12.69 23.03
N GLN A 100 5.35 13.28 21.94
CA GLN A 100 4.66 14.58 21.94
C GLN A 100 3.14 14.45 21.95
N THR A 101 2.63 13.22 21.88
CA THR A 101 1.18 12.94 21.90
C THR A 101 0.78 12.43 23.28
N ASN A 102 -0.35 12.93 23.79
CA ASN A 102 -0.91 12.46 25.07
C ASN A 102 -1.47 11.04 24.99
N GLU A 103 -1.64 10.49 23.78
CA GLU A 103 -2.07 9.13 23.54
C GLU A 103 -1.00 8.39 22.73
N PRO A 104 -0.52 7.24 23.22
CA PRO A 104 0.43 6.42 22.47
C PRO A 104 -0.18 5.96 21.15
N LEU A 105 0.51 6.22 20.03
CA LEU A 105 0.12 5.65 18.76
C LEU A 105 0.36 4.14 18.80
N PRO A 106 -0.61 3.31 18.37
CA PRO A 106 -0.42 1.88 18.32
C PRO A 106 0.67 1.52 17.30
N TYR A 107 1.49 0.53 17.61
CA TYR A 107 2.29 -0.13 16.59
C TYR A 107 1.36 -0.83 15.62
N SER A 108 1.69 -0.80 14.34
CA SER A 108 0.88 -1.48 13.33
C SER A 108 1.74 -2.13 12.27
N LEU A 109 1.22 -3.21 11.71
CA LEU A 109 1.78 -3.90 10.56
C LEU A 109 0.64 -4.43 9.68
N ALA A 110 0.95 -4.72 8.43
CA ALA A 110 0.03 -5.32 7.48
C ALA A 110 0.56 -6.69 7.03
N LEU A 111 -0.31 -7.71 7.06
CA LEU A 111 -0.06 -9.03 6.51
C LEU A 111 -0.91 -9.19 5.24
N LEU A 112 -0.26 -9.50 4.13
CA LEU A 112 -0.89 -9.65 2.83
C LEU A 112 -1.03 -11.15 2.52
N TYR A 113 -2.25 -11.58 2.22
CA TYR A 113 -2.58 -12.98 1.90
C TYR A 113 -2.82 -13.13 0.41
N PHE A 114 -1.93 -13.86 -0.24
CA PHE A 114 -2.03 -14.17 -1.66
C PHE A 114 -2.51 -15.60 -1.87
N GLN A 115 -3.27 -15.79 -2.94
CA GLN A 115 -3.65 -17.09 -3.47
C GLN A 115 -3.15 -17.22 -4.90
N GLU A 116 -2.62 -18.36 -5.26
CA GLU A 116 -2.32 -18.67 -6.65
C GLU A 116 -3.61 -19.03 -7.39
N ILE A 117 -3.91 -18.28 -8.44
CA ILE A 117 -5.06 -18.48 -9.31
C ILE A 117 -4.56 -18.43 -10.74
N ASP A 118 -4.72 -19.53 -11.50
CA ASP A 118 -4.29 -19.65 -12.89
C ASP A 118 -2.80 -19.33 -13.13
N GLY A 119 -1.94 -19.62 -12.12
CA GLY A 119 -0.50 -19.36 -12.15
C GLY A 119 -0.10 -17.93 -11.74
N GLU A 120 -1.04 -17.09 -11.34
CA GLU A 120 -0.80 -15.74 -10.84
C GLU A 120 -1.08 -15.63 -9.34
N LEU A 121 -0.27 -14.84 -8.64
CA LEU A 121 -0.48 -14.56 -7.22
C LEU A 121 -1.43 -13.38 -7.04
N VAL A 122 -2.62 -13.67 -6.56
CA VAL A 122 -3.71 -12.70 -6.39
C VAL A 122 -3.92 -12.39 -4.91
N LEU A 123 -3.85 -11.11 -4.54
CA LEU A 123 -4.09 -10.66 -3.16
C LEU A 123 -5.55 -10.87 -2.78
N GLN A 124 -5.82 -11.68 -1.75
CA GLN A 124 -7.18 -12.02 -1.30
C GLN A 124 -7.62 -11.21 -0.09
N ALA A 125 -6.70 -10.94 0.81
CA ALA A 125 -6.99 -10.21 2.04
C ALA A 125 -5.76 -9.50 2.59
N VAL A 126 -6.00 -8.49 3.40
CA VAL A 126 -4.98 -7.80 4.20
C VAL A 126 -5.43 -7.78 5.65
N ASP A 127 -4.57 -8.25 6.57
CA ASP A 127 -4.75 -8.09 8.01
C ASP A 127 -3.96 -6.88 8.49
N SER A 128 -4.65 -5.89 9.03
CA SER A 128 -4.05 -4.81 9.81
C SER A 128 -3.99 -5.24 11.26
N VAL A 129 -2.79 -5.40 11.80
CA VAL A 129 -2.55 -5.78 13.20
C VAL A 129 -2.12 -4.55 13.97
N PHE A 130 -2.77 -4.29 15.09
CA PHE A 130 -2.47 -3.16 15.98
C PHE A 130 -2.04 -3.68 17.34
N ILE A 131 -0.95 -3.14 17.87
CA ILE A 131 -0.40 -3.49 19.18
C ILE A 131 -0.39 -2.23 20.04
N THR A 132 -1.03 -2.31 21.21
CA THR A 132 -1.16 -1.19 22.14
C THR A 132 -0.60 -1.55 23.51
N GLY A 133 -0.42 -0.55 24.38
CA GLY A 133 -0.03 -0.75 25.77
C GLY A 133 1.30 -1.48 25.95
N LEU A 134 2.35 -1.12 25.18
CA LEU A 134 3.67 -1.77 25.20
C LEU A 134 3.62 -3.29 24.96
N GLY A 135 2.70 -3.73 24.08
CA GLY A 135 2.53 -5.14 23.75
C GLY A 135 1.58 -5.89 24.67
N THR A 136 0.83 -5.20 25.54
CA THR A 136 -0.13 -5.85 26.45
C THR A 136 -1.42 -6.27 25.79
N SER A 137 -1.76 -5.68 24.64
CA SER A 137 -2.94 -6.06 23.86
C SER A 137 -2.69 -5.89 22.36
N PHE A 138 -3.41 -6.66 21.56
CA PHE A 138 -3.43 -6.50 20.11
C PHE A 138 -4.87 -6.62 19.59
N SER A 139 -5.11 -6.02 18.44
CA SER A 139 -6.32 -6.21 17.65
C SER A 139 -5.95 -6.49 16.20
N LEU A 140 -6.82 -7.20 15.50
CA LEU A 140 -6.66 -7.55 14.10
C LEU A 140 -7.93 -7.16 13.36
N GLN A 141 -7.74 -6.48 12.22
CA GLN A 141 -8.80 -6.15 11.29
C GLN A 141 -8.47 -6.76 9.93
N ARG A 142 -9.31 -7.65 9.41
CA ARG A 142 -9.18 -8.22 8.07
C ARG A 142 -10.00 -7.44 7.07
N THR A 143 -9.36 -7.02 5.98
CA THR A 143 -9.99 -6.46 4.80
C THR A 143 -9.89 -7.48 3.67
N PHE A 144 -11.03 -7.94 3.14
CA PHE A 144 -11.08 -8.77 1.93
C PHE A 144 -11.00 -7.89 0.69
N ILE A 145 -10.26 -8.36 -0.33
CA ILE A 145 -10.09 -7.63 -1.58
C ILE A 145 -11.16 -8.08 -2.57
N GLU A 146 -11.88 -7.11 -3.10
CA GLU A 146 -12.90 -7.36 -4.11
C GLU A 146 -12.25 -7.49 -5.49
N HIS A 147 -12.41 -8.66 -6.12
CA HIS A 147 -12.02 -8.89 -7.50
C HIS A 147 -13.22 -8.67 -8.40
N SER A 148 -13.13 -7.75 -9.35
CA SER A 148 -14.15 -7.59 -10.39
C SER A 148 -14.28 -8.91 -11.13
N ARG A 149 -15.33 -9.68 -10.85
CA ARG A 149 -15.66 -10.83 -11.66
C ARG A 149 -15.97 -10.29 -13.06
N ASN A 150 -15.13 -10.58 -14.04
CA ASN A 150 -15.53 -10.51 -15.44
C ASN A 150 -16.74 -11.42 -15.59
N ARG A 151 -17.96 -10.84 -15.51
CA ARG A 151 -19.20 -11.52 -15.83
C ARG A 151 -19.28 -11.68 -17.34
N GLY A 152 -18.43 -12.52 -17.88
CA GLY A 152 -18.52 -13.10 -19.21
C GLY A 152 -19.03 -14.52 -19.15
N VAL A 153 -20.06 -14.79 -18.34
CA VAL A 153 -20.86 -16.01 -18.51
C VAL A 153 -22.13 -15.56 -19.18
N ASN A 154 -22.15 -15.68 -20.52
CA ASN A 154 -23.37 -15.77 -21.29
C ASN A 154 -24.19 -16.96 -20.76
N VAL A 155 -25.23 -16.65 -19.99
CA VAL A 155 -26.29 -17.61 -19.70
C VAL A 155 -27.25 -17.55 -20.89
N GLU A 156 -26.83 -18.04 -22.05
CA GLU A 156 -27.70 -18.42 -23.12
C GLU A 156 -27.67 -19.95 -23.20
N ASN A 157 -28.89 -20.51 -23.13
CA ASN A 157 -29.30 -21.90 -23.38
C ASN A 157 -29.25 -22.87 -22.18
N ILE A 158 -30.27 -22.76 -21.31
CA ILE A 158 -30.95 -23.94 -20.82
C ILE A 158 -32.44 -23.76 -21.20
N ARG A 159 -32.83 -24.36 -22.30
CA ARG A 159 -34.21 -24.77 -22.60
C ARG A 159 -34.28 -26.28 -22.48
#